data_42bc114c99a49bff066485455cb12fee
#
_entry.id   42bc114c99a49bff066485455cb12fee
#
_cell.length_a   1.000
_cell.length_b   1.000
_cell.length_c   1.000
_cell.angle_alpha   90.00
_cell.angle_beta   90.00
_cell.angle_gamma   90.00
#
_symmetry.space_group_name_H-M   'P 1'
#
loop_
_entity.id
_entity.type
_entity.pdbx_description
1 polymer ?
#
loop_
_entity_poly.entity_id
_entity_poly.type
_entity_poly.pdbx_seq_one_letter_code
_entity_poly.pdbx_strand_id
1 'polypeptide(L)'
;MARQVLYNATLLEGEDLDVSHGYIMVEGSRIEKIGEGMPRTRGMDIKRGFVIPPFVNAHTHLADAVAKELYLGKSQPQVVGPQGAKFRELKKTGHGLIRTIHTTLHDMFKSGTLAHCDFREGGLVGVRTIRRASTPLVKSVVLGRPSRLSELGGLLRVCDGIGLPSLDAFEPRTLAEIARKVREADKILSAHVAETEEAQKLSIKKTGATEIKRALRLHPSFVVHSTWAGDEDLRSLARARVPVVFCARANSLLGVGVPPIQRALELGVRFCLGTDNAAVCQPDMFGELSFAWACMRRADSKVGGDEARELLRAATAEPLNIFDLPWGPLREGAPATFLVLAREHNLAGLKNVHAGLVNRARADNVSMIFANGKRFKLSS
;
A
#
# COMPACT_ATOMS: atom_id res chain seq x y z
N MET A 1 10.76 14.35 26.56
CA MET A 1 11.71 13.34 26.02
C MET A 1 12.97 14.06 25.60
N ALA A 2 14.13 13.41 25.65
CA ALA A 2 15.38 14.04 25.21
C ALA A 2 15.37 14.31 23.70
N ARG A 3 15.95 15.42 23.27
CA ARG A 3 16.18 15.76 21.88
C ARG A 3 17.07 14.71 21.22
N GLN A 4 16.71 14.24 20.02
CA GLN A 4 17.49 13.28 19.23
C GLN A 4 17.91 13.97 17.93
N VAL A 5 19.18 13.84 17.56
CA VAL A 5 19.73 14.43 16.34
C VAL A 5 20.39 13.34 15.52
N LEU A 6 20.00 13.23 14.25
CA LEU A 6 20.64 12.39 13.25
C LEU A 6 21.31 13.31 12.23
N TYR A 7 22.57 13.11 11.95
CA TYR A 7 23.31 13.95 11.00
C TYR A 7 24.09 13.12 9.98
N ASN A 8 24.70 13.82 9.02
CA ASN A 8 25.32 13.18 7.85
C ASN A 8 24.29 12.30 7.12
N ALA A 9 23.12 12.89 6.88
CA ALA A 9 21.94 12.26 6.33
C ALA A 9 21.68 12.67 4.86
N THR A 10 21.10 11.80 4.09
CA THR A 10 20.40 12.13 2.85
C THR A 10 18.90 12.03 3.15
N LEU A 11 18.17 13.15 3.09
CA LEU A 11 16.75 13.22 3.45
C LEU A 11 15.89 13.31 2.20
N LEU A 12 14.72 12.68 2.23
CA LEU A 12 13.69 12.80 1.20
C LEU A 12 12.52 13.59 1.81
N GLU A 13 12.46 14.88 1.49
CA GLU A 13 11.60 15.85 2.16
C GLU A 13 10.33 16.18 1.37
N GLY A 14 9.31 16.57 2.11
CA GLY A 14 8.06 17.04 1.53
C GLY A 14 7.23 15.94 0.87
N GLU A 15 6.19 16.37 0.16
CA GLU A 15 5.32 15.48 -0.62
C GLU A 15 6.00 14.99 -1.90
N ASP A 16 6.93 15.78 -2.42
CA ASP A 16 7.66 15.49 -3.65
C ASP A 16 8.95 14.70 -3.42
N LEU A 17 9.26 14.37 -2.14
CA LEU A 17 10.46 13.62 -1.76
C LEU A 17 11.74 14.26 -2.28
N ASP A 18 11.86 15.57 -2.16
CA ASP A 18 13.04 16.32 -2.58
C ASP A 18 14.28 15.88 -1.78
N VAL A 19 15.39 15.71 -2.49
CA VAL A 19 16.61 15.20 -1.89
C VAL A 19 17.43 16.34 -1.32
N SER A 20 17.68 16.31 0.00
CA SER A 20 18.61 17.21 0.69
C SER A 20 19.69 16.46 1.46
N HIS A 21 20.71 17.18 1.93
CA HIS A 21 21.83 16.63 2.68
C HIS A 21 22.06 17.43 3.96
N GLY A 22 22.05 16.76 5.12
CA GLY A 22 22.24 17.46 6.37
C GLY A 22 21.86 16.65 7.59
N TYR A 23 20.93 17.20 8.38
CA TYR A 23 20.52 16.59 9.65
C TYR A 23 19.03 16.76 9.91
N ILE A 24 18.50 15.91 10.76
CA ILE A 24 17.14 15.98 11.29
C ILE A 24 17.21 15.95 12.82
N MET A 25 16.45 16.86 13.46
CA MET A 25 16.30 16.95 14.91
C MET A 25 14.87 16.56 15.29
N VAL A 26 14.76 15.70 16.29
CA VAL A 26 13.48 15.26 16.83
C VAL A 26 13.39 15.70 18.29
N GLU A 27 12.32 16.38 18.65
CA GLU A 27 11.97 16.71 20.02
C GLU A 27 10.59 16.16 20.37
N GLY A 28 10.56 15.33 21.40
CA GLY A 28 9.32 14.65 21.75
C GLY A 28 8.83 13.75 20.61
N SER A 29 7.63 14.05 20.11
CA SER A 29 7.00 13.30 19.02
C SER A 29 7.09 14.00 17.65
N ARG A 30 7.80 15.13 17.55
CA ARG A 30 7.82 15.95 16.34
C ARG A 30 9.21 16.14 15.78
N ILE A 31 9.28 16.37 14.48
CA ILE A 31 10.47 16.87 13.80
C ILE A 31 10.59 18.35 14.17
N GLU A 32 11.60 18.67 14.97
CA GLU A 32 11.86 20.04 15.40
C GLU A 32 12.51 20.87 14.29
N LYS A 33 13.48 20.24 13.61
CA LYS A 33 14.26 20.92 12.59
C LYS A 33 14.82 19.94 11.56
N ILE A 34 14.83 20.38 10.32
CA ILE A 34 15.63 19.82 9.23
C ILE A 34 16.61 20.92 8.80
N GLY A 35 17.88 20.59 8.63
CA GLY A 35 18.88 21.58 8.26
C GLY A 35 20.02 20.99 7.45
N GLU A 36 20.66 21.85 6.68
CA GLU A 36 21.81 21.48 5.85
C GLU A 36 23.12 21.39 6.67
N GLY A 37 24.05 20.61 6.16
CA GLY A 37 25.39 20.45 6.74
C GLY A 37 25.41 19.76 8.10
N MET A 38 26.21 20.28 9.04
CA MET A 38 26.41 19.70 10.37
C MET A 38 25.61 20.45 11.44
N PRO A 39 24.93 19.74 12.35
CA PRO A 39 24.23 20.40 13.46
C PRO A 39 25.23 20.98 14.48
N ARG A 40 24.81 22.03 15.18
CA ARG A 40 25.59 22.58 16.30
C ARG A 40 25.51 21.74 17.57
N THR A 41 24.55 20.84 17.65
CA THR A 41 24.29 19.95 18.78
C THR A 41 24.83 18.55 18.52
N ARG A 42 25.27 17.87 19.60
CA ARG A 42 25.72 16.48 19.51
C ARG A 42 24.59 15.56 19.03
N GLY A 43 24.91 14.65 18.14
CA GLY A 43 23.94 13.72 17.54
C GLY A 43 24.57 12.39 17.17
N MET A 44 23.81 11.59 16.43
CA MET A 44 24.22 10.30 15.87
C MET A 44 24.59 10.50 14.40
N ASP A 45 25.80 10.12 14.03
CA ASP A 45 26.20 10.01 12.62
C ASP A 45 25.54 8.80 11.98
N ILE A 46 24.70 9.01 10.97
CA ILE A 46 24.08 7.92 10.20
C ILE A 46 24.85 7.60 8.91
N LYS A 47 26.09 8.08 8.80
CA LYS A 47 27.06 7.68 7.77
C LYS A 47 26.53 7.83 6.34
N ARG A 48 25.92 8.96 6.02
CA ARG A 48 25.25 9.25 4.74
C ARG A 48 24.07 8.34 4.45
N GLY A 49 23.48 7.71 5.46
CA GLY A 49 22.23 6.96 5.36
C GLY A 49 21.07 7.81 4.89
N PHE A 50 19.98 7.17 4.51
CA PHE A 50 18.80 7.85 3.98
C PHE A 50 17.73 7.96 5.06
N VAL A 51 17.10 9.14 5.16
CA VAL A 51 15.91 9.36 5.97
C VAL A 51 14.74 9.54 5.00
N ILE A 52 13.78 8.64 5.07
CA ILE A 52 12.63 8.61 4.16
C ILE A 52 11.31 8.47 4.93
N PRO A 53 10.17 8.91 4.40
CA PRO A 53 8.87 8.59 4.98
C PRO A 53 8.66 7.07 5.08
N PRO A 54 7.83 6.59 6.03
CA PRO A 54 7.55 5.16 6.12
C PRO A 54 6.68 4.69 4.96
N PHE A 55 6.77 3.40 4.65
CA PHE A 55 5.92 2.80 3.64
C PHE A 55 4.49 2.59 4.14
N VAL A 56 3.56 2.76 3.20
CA VAL A 56 2.15 2.41 3.33
C VAL A 56 1.82 1.37 2.27
N ASN A 57 1.37 0.19 2.69
CA ASN A 57 0.90 -0.85 1.80
C ASN A 57 -0.60 -0.65 1.53
N ALA A 58 -0.95 -0.07 0.40
CA ALA A 58 -2.31 0.43 0.16
C ALA A 58 -3.36 -0.66 -0.14
N HIS A 59 -2.95 -1.93 -0.29
CA HIS A 59 -3.86 -3.06 -0.46
C HIS A 59 -3.25 -4.37 0.01
N THR A 60 -3.92 -5.04 0.94
CA THR A 60 -3.50 -6.34 1.48
C THR A 60 -4.68 -7.27 1.76
N HIS A 61 -4.37 -8.58 1.81
CA HIS A 61 -5.18 -9.65 2.39
C HIS A 61 -4.29 -10.44 3.36
N LEU A 62 -4.00 -9.86 4.54
CA LEU A 62 -2.99 -10.42 5.46
C LEU A 62 -3.35 -11.79 6.04
N ALA A 63 -4.63 -12.08 6.19
CA ALA A 63 -5.04 -13.39 6.71
C ALA A 63 -4.63 -14.54 5.78
N ASP A 64 -4.46 -14.26 4.50
CA ASP A 64 -4.08 -15.27 3.50
C ASP A 64 -2.64 -15.78 3.69
N ALA A 65 -1.82 -15.12 4.54
CA ALA A 65 -0.49 -15.58 4.93
C ALA A 65 -0.46 -16.97 5.59
N VAL A 66 -1.62 -17.55 5.95
CA VAL A 66 -1.73 -18.95 6.40
C VAL A 66 -1.57 -19.96 5.27
N ALA A 67 -1.65 -19.52 4.02
CA ALA A 67 -1.75 -20.38 2.84
C ALA A 67 -0.70 -20.01 1.78
N LYS A 68 0.55 -19.81 2.22
CA LYS A 68 1.67 -19.42 1.35
C LYS A 68 1.80 -20.41 0.19
N GLU A 69 2.14 -19.87 -0.99
CA GLU A 69 2.33 -20.61 -2.26
C GLU A 69 1.10 -21.43 -2.71
N LEU A 70 -0.09 -21.16 -2.14
CA LEU A 70 -1.33 -21.86 -2.49
C LEU A 70 -1.71 -21.74 -3.97
N TYR A 71 -1.19 -20.71 -4.65
CA TYR A 71 -1.45 -20.41 -6.05
C TYR A 71 -0.74 -21.36 -7.03
N LEU A 72 0.30 -22.09 -6.60
CA LEU A 72 1.09 -22.94 -7.48
C LEU A 72 0.22 -23.98 -8.19
N GLY A 73 0.30 -24.00 -9.52
CA GLY A 73 -0.48 -24.90 -10.38
C GLY A 73 -1.99 -24.61 -10.43
N LYS A 74 -2.42 -23.40 -10.03
CA LYS A 74 -3.84 -23.02 -10.02
C LYS A 74 -4.03 -21.68 -10.72
N SER A 75 -5.19 -21.51 -11.35
CA SER A 75 -5.63 -20.20 -11.86
C SER A 75 -6.09 -19.28 -10.71
N GLN A 76 -6.12 -17.97 -10.95
CA GLN A 76 -6.59 -16.98 -9.98
C GLN A 76 -7.97 -17.33 -9.39
N PRO A 77 -9.02 -17.71 -10.15
CA PRO A 77 -10.32 -18.10 -9.56
C PRO A 77 -10.25 -19.33 -8.66
N GLN A 78 -9.35 -20.29 -8.95
CA GLN A 78 -9.16 -21.47 -8.12
C GLN A 78 -8.49 -21.14 -6.77
N VAL A 79 -7.76 -20.04 -6.69
CA VAL A 79 -7.09 -19.55 -5.46
C VAL A 79 -8.01 -18.63 -4.66
N VAL A 80 -8.45 -17.54 -5.27
CA VAL A 80 -9.13 -16.42 -4.58
C VAL A 80 -10.60 -16.22 -4.95
N GLY A 81 -11.12 -16.95 -5.94
CA GLY A 81 -12.54 -16.91 -6.33
C GLY A 81 -13.49 -17.31 -5.18
N PRO A 82 -14.82 -17.18 -5.33
CA PRO A 82 -15.80 -17.42 -4.26
C PRO A 82 -15.71 -18.80 -3.56
N GLN A 83 -15.23 -19.82 -4.27
CA GLN A 83 -14.97 -21.17 -3.75
C GLN A 83 -13.48 -21.52 -3.75
N GLY A 84 -12.62 -20.51 -3.82
CA GLY A 84 -11.18 -20.66 -3.93
C GLY A 84 -10.55 -21.38 -2.74
N ALA A 85 -9.39 -21.98 -3.01
CA ALA A 85 -8.67 -22.79 -2.04
C ALA A 85 -8.33 -22.01 -0.75
N LYS A 86 -8.10 -20.70 -0.83
CA LYS A 86 -7.80 -19.84 0.33
C LYS A 86 -8.88 -19.91 1.41
N PHE A 87 -10.15 -19.96 1.06
CA PHE A 87 -11.24 -19.99 2.05
C PHE A 87 -11.26 -21.29 2.86
N ARG A 88 -10.83 -22.41 2.27
CA ARG A 88 -10.66 -23.68 3.00
C ARG A 88 -9.52 -23.59 4.02
N GLU A 89 -8.40 -22.99 3.64
CA GLU A 89 -7.24 -22.81 4.54
C GLU A 89 -7.54 -21.82 5.65
N LEU A 90 -8.17 -20.70 5.36
CA LEU A 90 -8.63 -19.73 6.38
C LEU A 90 -9.57 -20.38 7.41
N LYS A 91 -10.48 -21.23 6.97
CA LYS A 91 -11.41 -21.95 7.85
C LYS A 91 -10.71 -22.99 8.73
N LYS A 92 -9.73 -23.72 8.19
CA LYS A 92 -8.95 -24.72 8.95
C LYS A 92 -8.10 -24.09 10.04
N THR A 93 -7.53 -22.91 9.78
CA THR A 93 -6.54 -22.27 10.67
C THR A 93 -7.15 -21.78 11.99
N GLY A 94 -8.43 -21.39 12.00
CA GLY A 94 -9.14 -21.01 13.23
C GLY A 94 -8.41 -19.95 14.04
N HIS A 95 -8.10 -20.24 15.32
CA HIS A 95 -7.41 -19.32 16.23
C HIS A 95 -5.97 -18.98 15.81
N GLY A 96 -5.30 -19.83 15.02
CA GLY A 96 -3.96 -19.55 14.50
C GLY A 96 -3.89 -18.34 13.58
N LEU A 97 -5.02 -17.94 13.01
CA LEU A 97 -5.12 -16.79 12.11
C LEU A 97 -4.69 -15.46 12.76
N ILE A 98 -5.09 -15.23 14.01
CA ILE A 98 -4.69 -14.01 14.76
C ILE A 98 -3.16 -13.95 14.88
N ARG A 99 -2.53 -15.06 15.26
CA ARG A 99 -1.07 -15.15 15.39
C ARG A 99 -0.38 -14.91 14.05
N THR A 100 -0.87 -15.49 12.97
CA THR A 100 -0.30 -15.31 11.63
C THR A 100 -0.36 -13.85 11.20
N ILE A 101 -1.53 -13.20 11.33
CA ILE A 101 -1.69 -11.79 10.99
C ILE A 101 -0.74 -10.93 11.86
N HIS A 102 -0.69 -11.18 13.16
CA HIS A 102 0.19 -10.43 14.08
C HIS A 102 1.67 -10.57 13.71
N THR A 103 2.13 -11.77 13.39
CA THR A 103 3.51 -12.00 12.93
C THR A 103 3.79 -11.29 11.62
N THR A 104 2.85 -11.34 10.66
CA THR A 104 2.98 -10.65 9.38
C THR A 104 3.06 -9.13 9.57
N LEU A 105 2.26 -8.54 10.46
CA LEU A 105 2.35 -7.12 10.81
C LEU A 105 3.71 -6.76 11.43
N HIS A 106 4.28 -7.64 12.24
CA HIS A 106 5.60 -7.43 12.82
C HIS A 106 6.71 -7.46 11.76
N ASP A 107 6.60 -8.36 10.77
CA ASP A 107 7.53 -8.42 9.64
C ASP A 107 7.39 -7.17 8.75
N MET A 108 6.16 -6.70 8.50
CA MET A 108 5.92 -5.44 7.80
C MET A 108 6.55 -4.25 8.52
N PHE A 109 6.42 -4.16 9.85
CA PHE A 109 7.09 -3.13 10.63
C PHE A 109 8.61 -3.17 10.44
N LYS A 110 9.24 -4.34 10.55
CA LYS A 110 10.69 -4.49 10.36
C LYS A 110 11.15 -4.08 8.96
N SER A 111 10.33 -4.27 7.94
CA SER A 111 10.61 -3.82 6.58
C SER A 111 10.21 -2.36 6.30
N GLY A 112 9.87 -1.57 7.35
CA GLY A 112 9.57 -0.15 7.22
C GLY A 112 8.14 0.18 6.79
N THR A 113 7.23 -0.79 6.76
CA THR A 113 5.81 -0.56 6.48
C THR A 113 5.06 -0.25 7.77
N LEU A 114 4.60 0.99 7.94
CA LEU A 114 3.95 1.46 9.16
C LEU A 114 2.43 1.60 9.05
N ALA A 115 1.87 1.44 7.85
CA ALA A 115 0.43 1.30 7.66
C ALA A 115 0.12 0.33 6.53
N HIS A 116 -1.08 -0.25 6.58
CA HIS A 116 -1.62 -1.04 5.50
C HIS A 116 -3.15 -0.89 5.43
N CYS A 117 -3.71 -1.17 4.24
CA CYS A 117 -5.14 -1.26 4.02
C CYS A 117 -5.53 -2.71 3.72
N ASP A 118 -6.25 -3.36 4.64
CA ASP A 118 -6.65 -4.77 4.50
C ASP A 118 -8.11 -4.90 4.06
N PHE A 119 -8.32 -5.59 2.96
CA PHE A 119 -9.65 -5.96 2.47
C PHE A 119 -10.10 -7.24 3.15
N ARG A 120 -10.89 -7.08 4.21
CA ARG A 120 -11.14 -8.18 5.14
C ARG A 120 -12.42 -8.95 4.84
N GLU A 121 -12.22 -10.20 4.43
CA GLU A 121 -13.29 -11.18 4.25
C GLU A 121 -13.86 -11.65 5.61
N GLY A 122 -15.03 -12.33 5.54
CA GLY A 122 -15.67 -12.93 6.71
C GLY A 122 -16.52 -11.98 7.54
N GLY A 123 -16.95 -10.86 6.96
CA GLY A 123 -17.87 -9.91 7.58
C GLY A 123 -17.36 -9.41 8.94
N LEU A 124 -18.25 -9.30 9.93
CA LEU A 124 -17.91 -8.83 11.27
C LEU A 124 -16.86 -9.70 11.99
N VAL A 125 -16.90 -11.01 11.77
CA VAL A 125 -15.94 -11.93 12.40
C VAL A 125 -14.54 -11.67 11.85
N GLY A 126 -14.41 -11.53 10.52
CA GLY A 126 -13.14 -11.20 9.88
C GLY A 126 -12.56 -9.87 10.37
N VAL A 127 -13.39 -8.81 10.44
CA VAL A 127 -12.95 -7.50 10.94
C VAL A 127 -12.51 -7.58 12.41
N ARG A 128 -13.23 -8.28 13.26
CA ARG A 128 -12.82 -8.48 14.66
C ARG A 128 -11.51 -9.27 14.75
N THR A 129 -11.29 -10.23 13.88
CA THR A 129 -10.05 -11.02 13.86
C THR A 129 -8.83 -10.16 13.58
N ILE A 130 -8.86 -9.33 12.53
CA ILE A 130 -7.73 -8.44 12.23
C ILE A 130 -7.54 -7.37 13.30
N ARG A 131 -8.62 -6.79 13.86
CA ARG A 131 -8.53 -5.82 14.96
C ARG A 131 -7.87 -6.42 16.21
N ARG A 132 -8.14 -7.70 16.53
CA ARG A 132 -7.47 -8.41 17.64
C ARG A 132 -6.01 -8.74 17.35
N ALA A 133 -5.64 -8.92 16.09
CA ALA A 133 -4.27 -9.15 15.66
C ALA A 133 -3.45 -7.85 15.50
N SER A 134 -4.11 -6.70 15.43
CA SER A 134 -3.48 -5.39 15.22
C SER A 134 -2.46 -5.05 16.32
N THR A 135 -1.45 -4.29 15.94
CA THR A 135 -0.36 -3.82 16.80
C THR A 135 -0.28 -2.29 16.72
N PRO A 136 0.15 -1.59 17.77
CA PRO A 136 0.36 -0.15 17.71
C PRO A 136 1.52 0.26 16.79
N LEU A 137 2.33 -0.70 16.31
CA LEU A 137 3.48 -0.43 15.45
C LEU A 137 3.10 -0.23 13.98
N VAL A 138 1.99 -0.85 13.54
CA VAL A 138 1.50 -0.75 12.16
C VAL A 138 0.02 -0.37 12.19
N LYS A 139 -0.33 0.78 11.61
CA LYS A 139 -1.72 1.23 11.49
C LYS A 139 -2.47 0.34 10.50
N SER A 140 -3.52 -0.31 10.95
CA SER A 140 -4.41 -1.09 10.08
C SER A 140 -5.63 -0.27 9.70
N VAL A 141 -5.75 0.08 8.41
CA VAL A 141 -6.99 0.51 7.78
C VAL A 141 -7.73 -0.74 7.32
N VAL A 142 -8.93 -0.98 7.80
CA VAL A 142 -9.66 -2.23 7.55
C VAL A 142 -10.92 -1.94 6.76
N LEU A 143 -10.98 -2.45 5.54
CA LEU A 143 -12.16 -2.41 4.70
C LEU A 143 -12.91 -3.74 4.82
N GLY A 144 -14.08 -3.70 5.46
CA GLY A 144 -14.91 -4.89 5.65
C GLY A 144 -15.59 -5.31 4.36
N ARG A 145 -15.75 -6.62 4.16
CA ARG A 145 -16.47 -7.20 3.02
C ARG A 145 -17.82 -7.71 3.50
N PRO A 146 -18.95 -7.05 3.17
CA PRO A 146 -20.26 -7.59 3.47
C PRO A 146 -20.58 -8.79 2.58
N SER A 147 -21.20 -9.83 3.12
CA SER A 147 -21.77 -10.94 2.34
C SER A 147 -23.21 -10.65 1.90
N ARG A 148 -23.88 -9.75 2.61
CA ARG A 148 -25.25 -9.31 2.34
C ARG A 148 -25.48 -7.90 2.89
N LEU A 149 -26.44 -7.17 2.33
CA LEU A 149 -26.72 -5.78 2.68
C LEU A 149 -27.04 -5.58 4.18
N SER A 150 -27.70 -6.56 4.84
CA SER A 150 -28.03 -6.50 6.26
C SER A 150 -26.81 -6.42 7.20
N GLU A 151 -25.64 -6.84 6.76
CA GLU A 151 -24.39 -6.76 7.53
C GLU A 151 -23.74 -5.38 7.49
N LEU A 152 -24.10 -4.55 6.49
CA LEU A 152 -23.43 -3.29 6.22
C LEU A 152 -23.40 -2.34 7.39
N GLY A 153 -24.53 -2.13 8.07
CA GLY A 153 -24.61 -1.24 9.23
C GLY A 153 -23.73 -1.69 10.40
N GLY A 154 -23.60 -3.02 10.59
CA GLY A 154 -22.68 -3.60 11.58
C GLY A 154 -21.22 -3.37 11.23
N LEU A 155 -20.86 -3.58 9.96
CA LEU A 155 -19.50 -3.37 9.45
C LEU A 155 -19.09 -1.90 9.54
N LEU A 156 -19.94 -0.97 9.10
CA LEU A 156 -19.64 0.47 9.14
C LEU A 156 -19.37 1.02 10.55
N ARG A 157 -19.83 0.34 11.61
CA ARG A 157 -19.49 0.73 13.00
C ARG A 157 -18.10 0.30 13.45
N VAL A 158 -17.49 -0.71 12.82
CA VAL A 158 -16.25 -1.34 13.33
C VAL A 158 -15.07 -1.32 12.35
N CYS A 159 -15.31 -0.97 11.08
CA CYS A 159 -14.27 -0.87 10.06
C CYS A 159 -14.12 0.56 9.53
N ASP A 160 -13.04 0.81 8.79
CA ASP A 160 -12.72 2.13 8.23
C ASP A 160 -13.41 2.35 6.88
N GLY A 161 -14.00 1.29 6.31
CA GLY A 161 -14.72 1.36 5.06
C GLY A 161 -15.17 -0.01 4.55
N ILE A 162 -15.60 -0.03 3.30
CA ILE A 162 -16.06 -1.24 2.60
C ILE A 162 -15.16 -1.51 1.39
N GLY A 163 -14.65 -2.74 1.30
CA GLY A 163 -13.89 -3.26 0.17
C GLY A 163 -14.71 -4.30 -0.60
N LEU A 164 -15.16 -3.95 -1.79
CA LEU A 164 -15.94 -4.86 -2.65
C LEU A 164 -15.00 -5.86 -3.36
N PRO A 165 -15.34 -7.16 -3.36
CA PRO A 165 -14.50 -8.16 -4.02
C PRO A 165 -14.60 -8.08 -5.56
N SER A 166 -15.70 -7.56 -6.06
CA SER A 166 -16.02 -7.37 -7.48
C SER A 166 -17.30 -6.56 -7.58
N LEU A 167 -17.54 -5.93 -8.72
CA LEU A 167 -18.80 -5.24 -9.00
C LEU A 167 -19.96 -6.18 -9.31
N ASP A 168 -19.69 -7.46 -9.50
CA ASP A 168 -20.71 -8.49 -9.74
C ASP A 168 -21.07 -9.28 -8.46
N ALA A 169 -20.51 -8.88 -7.30
CA ALA A 169 -20.84 -9.48 -6.00
C ALA A 169 -22.26 -9.17 -5.52
N PHE A 170 -22.86 -8.11 -6.04
CA PHE A 170 -24.21 -7.65 -5.69
C PHE A 170 -24.92 -7.10 -6.94
N GLU A 171 -26.26 -7.13 -6.88
CA GLU A 171 -27.09 -6.45 -7.89
C GLU A 171 -26.80 -4.95 -7.93
N PRO A 172 -26.93 -4.28 -9.09
CA PRO A 172 -26.59 -2.86 -9.26
C PRO A 172 -27.28 -1.92 -8.25
N ARG A 173 -28.55 -2.18 -7.92
CA ARG A 173 -29.28 -1.40 -6.91
C ARG A 173 -28.69 -1.55 -5.52
N THR A 174 -28.26 -2.76 -5.15
CA THR A 174 -27.62 -3.03 -3.87
C THR A 174 -26.24 -2.36 -3.80
N LEU A 175 -25.45 -2.38 -4.87
CA LEU A 175 -24.18 -1.66 -4.95
C LEU A 175 -24.37 -0.15 -4.75
N ALA A 176 -25.37 0.45 -5.40
CA ALA A 176 -25.69 1.86 -5.24
C ALA A 176 -26.09 2.20 -3.78
N GLU A 177 -26.85 1.32 -3.13
CA GLU A 177 -27.22 1.49 -1.73
C GLU A 177 -26.01 1.36 -0.79
N ILE A 178 -25.14 0.37 -1.03
CA ILE A 178 -23.86 0.24 -0.27
C ILE A 178 -23.05 1.52 -0.43
N ALA A 179 -22.84 2.00 -1.65
CA ALA A 179 -22.08 3.21 -1.92
C ALA A 179 -22.67 4.46 -1.23
N ARG A 180 -23.98 4.61 -1.27
CA ARG A 180 -24.69 5.69 -0.57
C ARG A 180 -24.45 5.64 0.94
N LYS A 181 -24.67 4.48 1.58
CA LYS A 181 -24.50 4.30 3.02
C LYS A 181 -23.06 4.46 3.49
N VAL A 182 -22.06 4.03 2.69
CA VAL A 182 -20.65 4.23 2.98
C VAL A 182 -20.31 5.73 2.98
N ARG A 183 -20.78 6.47 1.97
CA ARG A 183 -20.59 7.91 1.87
C ARG A 183 -21.29 8.67 2.99
N GLU A 184 -22.54 8.32 3.35
CA GLU A 184 -23.26 8.91 4.48
C GLU A 184 -22.55 8.69 5.83
N ALA A 185 -21.80 7.59 5.95
CA ALA A 185 -20.99 7.30 7.13
C ALA A 185 -19.58 7.94 7.08
N ASP A 186 -19.26 8.72 6.04
CA ASP A 186 -17.94 9.32 5.79
C ASP A 186 -16.83 8.26 5.88
N LYS A 187 -17.00 7.16 5.12
CA LYS A 187 -16.07 6.02 5.13
C LYS A 187 -15.57 5.69 3.73
N ILE A 188 -14.48 4.93 3.70
CA ILE A 188 -13.80 4.51 2.46
C ILE A 188 -14.67 3.50 1.72
N LEU A 189 -14.87 3.71 0.42
CA LEU A 189 -15.38 2.71 -0.51
C LEU A 189 -14.30 2.37 -1.53
N SER A 190 -14.01 1.09 -1.68
CA SER A 190 -13.11 0.62 -2.74
C SER A 190 -13.60 -0.69 -3.34
N ALA A 191 -13.13 -1.00 -4.55
CA ALA A 191 -13.47 -2.22 -5.26
C ALA A 191 -12.27 -2.73 -6.08
N HIS A 192 -12.19 -4.06 -6.22
CA HIS A 192 -11.34 -4.71 -7.22
C HIS A 192 -11.98 -4.51 -8.58
N VAL A 193 -11.23 -4.02 -9.55
CA VAL A 193 -11.71 -3.75 -10.92
C VAL A 193 -10.64 -4.07 -11.94
N ALA A 194 -11.06 -4.59 -13.07
CA ALA A 194 -10.21 -4.88 -14.23
C ALA A 194 -8.94 -5.69 -13.83
N GLU A 195 -9.09 -6.59 -12.87
CA GLU A 195 -7.99 -7.45 -12.42
C GLU A 195 -7.61 -8.46 -13.50
N THR A 196 -8.61 -9.08 -14.15
CA THR A 196 -8.41 -10.05 -15.23
C THR A 196 -9.04 -9.56 -16.53
N GLU A 197 -8.52 -10.05 -17.66
CA GLU A 197 -9.06 -9.75 -18.97
C GLU A 197 -10.50 -10.26 -19.13
N GLU A 198 -10.77 -11.44 -18.57
CA GLU A 198 -12.08 -12.09 -18.59
C GLU A 198 -13.12 -11.25 -17.85
N ALA A 199 -12.78 -10.69 -16.67
CA ALA A 199 -13.67 -9.82 -15.91
C ALA A 199 -14.05 -8.58 -16.71
N GLN A 200 -13.08 -7.93 -17.36
CA GLN A 200 -13.32 -6.77 -18.24
C GLN A 200 -14.22 -7.13 -19.42
N LYS A 201 -13.89 -8.20 -20.16
CA LYS A 201 -14.70 -8.67 -21.30
C LYS A 201 -16.12 -9.01 -20.88
N LEU A 202 -16.29 -9.69 -19.74
CA LEU A 202 -17.59 -10.05 -19.21
C LEU A 202 -18.41 -8.82 -18.80
N SER A 203 -17.78 -7.84 -18.16
CA SER A 203 -18.42 -6.56 -17.79
C SER A 203 -18.97 -5.84 -19.03
N ILE A 204 -18.15 -5.69 -20.07
CA ILE A 204 -18.55 -5.05 -21.32
C ILE A 204 -19.71 -5.82 -21.97
N LYS A 205 -19.60 -7.16 -22.06
CA LYS A 205 -20.65 -8.02 -22.65
C LYS A 205 -21.99 -7.88 -21.92
N LYS A 206 -21.97 -7.85 -20.58
CA LYS A 206 -23.20 -7.80 -19.76
C LYS A 206 -23.83 -6.42 -19.66
N THR A 207 -23.00 -5.36 -19.66
CA THR A 207 -23.45 -4.02 -19.23
C THR A 207 -23.16 -2.92 -20.25
N GLY A 208 -22.42 -3.22 -21.31
CA GLY A 208 -21.92 -2.23 -22.26
C GLY A 208 -20.83 -1.31 -21.71
N ALA A 209 -20.30 -1.58 -20.48
CA ALA A 209 -19.34 -0.74 -19.81
C ALA A 209 -18.20 -1.57 -19.18
N THR A 210 -17.00 -0.98 -19.11
CA THR A 210 -15.86 -1.54 -18.39
C THR A 210 -16.13 -1.56 -16.88
N GLU A 211 -15.44 -2.41 -16.12
CA GLU A 211 -15.56 -2.41 -14.67
C GLU A 211 -15.18 -1.05 -14.07
N ILE A 212 -14.17 -0.37 -14.62
CA ILE A 212 -13.76 0.96 -14.16
C ILE A 212 -14.88 1.98 -14.35
N LYS A 213 -15.53 2.03 -15.53
CA LYS A 213 -16.68 2.91 -15.77
C LYS A 213 -17.85 2.62 -14.84
N ARG A 214 -18.09 1.35 -14.52
CA ARG A 214 -19.10 0.94 -13.53
C ARG A 214 -18.73 1.37 -12.12
N ALA A 215 -17.48 1.16 -11.71
CA ALA A 215 -16.99 1.56 -10.39
C ALA A 215 -17.08 3.07 -10.16
N LEU A 216 -16.72 3.87 -11.14
CA LEU A 216 -16.77 5.33 -11.04
C LEU A 216 -18.20 5.88 -10.74
N ARG A 217 -19.25 5.17 -11.16
CA ARG A 217 -20.65 5.50 -10.80
C ARG A 217 -20.94 5.34 -9.30
N LEU A 218 -20.12 4.57 -8.58
CA LEU A 218 -20.25 4.37 -7.12
C LEU A 218 -19.47 5.41 -6.32
N HIS A 219 -18.70 6.30 -6.99
CA HIS A 219 -17.82 7.29 -6.37
C HIS A 219 -16.85 6.66 -5.36
N PRO A 220 -16.01 5.70 -5.76
CA PRO A 220 -15.07 5.05 -4.86
C PRO A 220 -13.97 6.03 -4.42
N SER A 221 -13.44 5.83 -3.21
CA SER A 221 -12.28 6.57 -2.71
C SER A 221 -11.00 6.21 -3.49
N PHE A 222 -10.89 4.97 -3.92
CA PHE A 222 -9.87 4.44 -4.83
C PHE A 222 -10.35 3.10 -5.41
N VAL A 223 -9.66 2.61 -6.44
CA VAL A 223 -9.88 1.27 -7.01
C VAL A 223 -8.60 0.44 -6.94
N VAL A 224 -8.72 -0.89 -7.01
CA VAL A 224 -7.57 -1.81 -6.94
C VAL A 224 -7.40 -2.54 -8.26
N HIS A 225 -6.16 -2.90 -8.58
CA HIS A 225 -5.66 -3.62 -9.74
C HIS A 225 -5.64 -2.80 -11.03
N SER A 226 -6.78 -2.61 -11.69
CA SER A 226 -6.86 -1.96 -13.02
C SER A 226 -5.83 -2.50 -14.03
N THR A 227 -5.49 -3.80 -13.90
CA THR A 227 -4.46 -4.50 -14.69
C THR A 227 -4.80 -4.46 -16.18
N TRP A 228 -6.11 -4.57 -16.50
CA TRP A 228 -6.64 -4.57 -17.85
C TRP A 228 -7.41 -3.27 -18.19
N ALA A 229 -6.98 -2.16 -17.58
CA ALA A 229 -7.48 -0.85 -17.92
C ALA A 229 -6.94 -0.39 -19.27
N GLY A 230 -7.83 0.01 -20.18
CA GLY A 230 -7.44 0.69 -21.42
C GLY A 230 -7.22 2.20 -21.19
N ASP A 231 -6.67 2.90 -22.19
CA ASP A 231 -6.41 4.35 -22.13
C ASP A 231 -7.61 5.18 -21.71
N GLU A 232 -8.82 4.83 -22.21
CA GLU A 232 -10.04 5.59 -21.87
C GLU A 232 -10.46 5.35 -20.42
N ASP A 233 -10.24 4.15 -19.88
CA ASP A 233 -10.46 3.85 -18.46
C ASP A 233 -9.50 4.68 -17.59
N LEU A 234 -8.20 4.70 -17.95
CA LEU A 234 -7.18 5.48 -17.26
C LEU A 234 -7.50 6.98 -17.30
N ARG A 235 -7.87 7.54 -18.47
CA ARG A 235 -8.32 8.94 -18.56
C ARG A 235 -9.56 9.21 -17.73
N SER A 236 -10.48 8.24 -17.62
CA SER A 236 -11.68 8.39 -16.79
C SER A 236 -11.34 8.44 -15.30
N LEU A 237 -10.39 7.62 -14.84
CA LEU A 237 -9.86 7.65 -13.47
C LEU A 237 -9.16 8.98 -13.18
N ALA A 238 -8.31 9.46 -14.09
CA ALA A 238 -7.62 10.75 -13.96
C ALA A 238 -8.62 11.92 -13.86
N ARG A 239 -9.61 11.99 -14.78
CA ARG A 239 -10.66 13.03 -14.75
C ARG A 239 -11.48 12.98 -13.45
N ALA A 240 -11.80 11.79 -12.97
CA ALA A 240 -12.55 11.61 -11.73
C ALA A 240 -11.66 11.81 -10.47
N ARG A 241 -10.35 11.95 -10.63
CA ARG A 241 -9.37 12.01 -9.53
C ARG A 241 -9.44 10.82 -8.58
N VAL A 242 -9.83 9.65 -9.09
CA VAL A 242 -9.89 8.40 -8.34
C VAL A 242 -8.56 7.67 -8.47
N PRO A 243 -7.80 7.49 -7.38
CA PRO A 243 -6.52 6.78 -7.41
C PRO A 243 -6.69 5.29 -7.70
N VAL A 244 -5.63 4.69 -8.24
CA VAL A 244 -5.52 3.23 -8.42
C VAL A 244 -4.50 2.68 -7.43
N VAL A 245 -4.78 1.55 -6.80
CA VAL A 245 -3.77 0.76 -6.09
C VAL A 245 -3.31 -0.38 -7.00
N PHE A 246 -2.09 -0.28 -7.51
CA PHE A 246 -1.48 -1.32 -8.32
C PHE A 246 -0.81 -2.38 -7.44
N CYS A 247 -1.00 -3.65 -7.82
CA CYS A 247 -0.45 -4.82 -7.14
C CYS A 247 0.37 -5.65 -8.13
N ALA A 248 1.48 -5.08 -8.61
CA ALA A 248 2.21 -5.59 -9.76
C ALA A 248 2.74 -7.01 -9.56
N ARG A 249 3.31 -7.31 -8.38
CA ARG A 249 3.85 -8.64 -8.05
C ARG A 249 2.75 -9.70 -7.98
N ALA A 250 1.70 -9.43 -7.21
CA ALA A 250 0.61 -10.37 -7.04
C ALA A 250 -0.09 -10.69 -8.36
N ASN A 251 -0.41 -9.67 -9.17
CA ASN A 251 -1.02 -9.85 -10.47
C ASN A 251 -0.15 -10.72 -11.40
N SER A 252 1.15 -10.47 -11.43
CA SER A 252 2.09 -11.24 -12.25
C SER A 252 2.22 -12.68 -11.76
N LEU A 253 2.32 -12.92 -10.45
CA LEU A 253 2.44 -14.26 -9.87
C LEU A 253 1.15 -15.08 -10.02
N LEU A 254 -0.02 -14.43 -10.02
CA LEU A 254 -1.30 -15.08 -10.32
C LEU A 254 -1.54 -15.29 -11.81
N GLY A 255 -0.65 -14.78 -12.66
CA GLY A 255 -0.77 -14.93 -14.12
C GLY A 255 -1.90 -14.12 -14.73
N VAL A 256 -2.41 -13.09 -14.03
CA VAL A 256 -3.53 -12.27 -14.53
C VAL A 256 -3.08 -11.06 -15.36
N GLY A 257 -1.79 -10.79 -15.42
CA GLY A 257 -1.20 -9.73 -16.24
C GLY A 257 -0.27 -8.79 -15.48
N VAL A 258 0.16 -7.75 -16.16
CA VAL A 258 1.02 -6.68 -15.61
C VAL A 258 0.27 -5.36 -15.71
N PRO A 259 0.06 -4.65 -14.60
CA PRO A 259 -0.70 -3.40 -14.63
C PRO A 259 0.05 -2.31 -15.43
N PRO A 260 -0.68 -1.43 -16.15
CA PRO A 260 -0.10 -0.42 -17.03
C PRO A 260 0.38 0.82 -16.25
N ILE A 261 1.29 0.64 -15.26
CA ILE A 261 1.72 1.70 -14.32
C ILE A 261 2.32 2.88 -15.07
N GLN A 262 3.22 2.64 -16.02
CA GLN A 262 3.85 3.70 -16.82
C GLN A 262 2.79 4.48 -17.60
N ARG A 263 1.86 3.78 -18.24
CA ARG A 263 0.81 4.42 -19.00
C ARG A 263 -0.17 5.21 -18.13
N ALA A 264 -0.46 4.72 -16.94
CA ALA A 264 -1.28 5.42 -15.94
C ALA A 264 -0.63 6.75 -15.52
N LEU A 265 0.69 6.73 -15.25
CA LEU A 265 1.44 7.93 -14.90
C LEU A 265 1.42 8.96 -16.05
N GLU A 266 1.68 8.54 -17.29
CA GLU A 266 1.62 9.41 -18.48
C GLU A 266 0.26 10.08 -18.68
N LEU A 267 -0.82 9.40 -18.30
CA LEU A 267 -2.19 9.89 -18.40
C LEU A 267 -2.65 10.66 -17.15
N GLY A 268 -1.75 10.92 -16.19
CA GLY A 268 -2.02 11.69 -14.99
C GLY A 268 -2.90 10.98 -13.96
N VAL A 269 -2.93 9.65 -13.97
CA VAL A 269 -3.62 8.86 -12.95
C VAL A 269 -2.80 8.86 -11.67
N ARG A 270 -3.39 9.28 -10.56
CA ARG A 270 -2.80 9.11 -9.23
C ARG A 270 -2.82 7.63 -8.85
N PHE A 271 -1.76 7.13 -8.25
CA PHE A 271 -1.72 5.73 -7.87
C PHE A 271 -0.92 5.48 -6.59
N CYS A 272 -1.26 4.40 -5.92
CA CYS A 272 -0.51 3.81 -4.81
C CYS A 272 -0.05 2.40 -5.17
N LEU A 273 0.83 1.84 -4.35
CA LEU A 273 1.26 0.45 -4.44
C LEU A 273 0.68 -0.39 -3.30
N GLY A 274 0.32 -1.63 -3.62
CA GLY A 274 -0.13 -2.64 -2.67
C GLY A 274 0.44 -4.01 -3.00
N THR A 275 0.62 -4.86 -1.99
CA THR A 275 1.16 -6.22 -2.20
C THR A 275 0.09 -7.28 -2.37
N ASP A 276 -1.19 -6.91 -2.16
CA ASP A 276 -2.35 -7.77 -2.28
C ASP A 276 -2.27 -9.01 -1.36
N ASN A 277 -2.34 -10.17 -1.93
CA ASN A 277 -2.56 -11.45 -1.26
C ASN A 277 -1.29 -12.02 -0.64
N ALA A 278 -1.25 -12.10 0.70
CA ALA A 278 -0.11 -12.60 1.45
C ALA A 278 0.15 -14.11 1.30
N ALA A 279 -0.74 -14.85 0.62
CA ALA A 279 -0.47 -16.23 0.19
C ALA A 279 0.32 -16.27 -1.13
N VAL A 280 0.31 -15.18 -1.90
CA VAL A 280 0.95 -15.08 -3.21
C VAL A 280 2.33 -14.47 -3.10
N CYS A 281 2.44 -13.37 -2.39
CA CYS A 281 3.73 -12.71 -2.16
C CYS A 281 3.81 -12.10 -0.76
N GLN A 282 5.02 -12.02 -0.24
CA GLN A 282 5.25 -11.37 1.05
C GLN A 282 4.85 -9.90 0.98
N PRO A 283 4.20 -9.33 2.01
CA PRO A 283 3.86 -7.90 2.07
C PRO A 283 5.08 -7.01 2.33
N ASP A 284 6.01 -7.02 1.38
CA ASP A 284 7.27 -6.28 1.34
C ASP A 284 7.23 -5.19 0.27
N MET A 285 7.24 -3.93 0.71
CA MET A 285 7.16 -2.77 -0.19
C MET A 285 8.44 -2.53 -0.99
N PHE A 286 9.62 -2.94 -0.50
CA PHE A 286 10.84 -2.87 -1.33
C PHE A 286 10.74 -3.78 -2.55
N GLY A 287 10.27 -5.03 -2.33
CA GLY A 287 10.05 -5.97 -3.42
C GLY A 287 8.97 -5.48 -4.39
N GLU A 288 7.89 -4.86 -3.90
CA GLU A 288 6.84 -4.29 -4.77
C GLU A 288 7.38 -3.12 -5.61
N LEU A 289 8.12 -2.18 -4.99
CA LEU A 289 8.76 -1.06 -5.67
C LEU A 289 9.70 -1.53 -6.78
N SER A 290 10.61 -2.46 -6.47
CA SER A 290 11.58 -2.97 -7.43
C SER A 290 10.90 -3.70 -8.61
N PHE A 291 9.83 -4.44 -8.34
CA PHE A 291 9.09 -5.12 -9.38
C PHE A 291 8.29 -4.14 -10.25
N ALA A 292 7.59 -3.18 -9.64
CA ALA A 292 6.88 -2.13 -10.36
C ALA A 292 7.84 -1.32 -11.26
N TRP A 293 9.02 -0.99 -10.76
CA TRP A 293 10.09 -0.36 -11.54
C TRP A 293 10.48 -1.18 -12.77
N ALA A 294 10.71 -2.49 -12.59
CA ALA A 294 11.05 -3.38 -13.70
C ALA A 294 9.92 -3.44 -14.75
N CYS A 295 8.67 -3.44 -14.32
CA CYS A 295 7.49 -3.39 -15.20
C CYS A 295 7.45 -2.10 -16.02
N MET A 296 7.67 -0.95 -15.39
CA MET A 296 7.72 0.35 -16.06
C MET A 296 8.87 0.41 -17.07
N ARG A 297 10.08 0.00 -16.67
CA ARG A 297 11.27 -0.05 -17.55
C ARG A 297 11.10 -1.00 -18.72
N ARG A 298 10.37 -2.10 -18.54
CA ARG A 298 10.02 -3.02 -19.64
C ARG A 298 9.04 -2.36 -20.62
N ALA A 299 8.11 -1.55 -20.14
CA ALA A 299 7.14 -0.85 -20.98
C ALA A 299 7.79 0.30 -21.78
N ASP A 300 8.68 1.07 -21.12
CA ASP A 300 9.45 2.14 -21.76
C ASP A 300 10.86 2.21 -21.18
N SER A 301 11.85 2.00 -22.01
CA SER A 301 13.28 2.10 -21.64
C SER A 301 13.73 3.51 -21.23
N LYS A 302 12.95 4.54 -21.50
CA LYS A 302 13.24 5.94 -21.13
C LYS A 302 12.84 6.28 -19.69
N VAL A 303 12.04 5.45 -19.04
CA VAL A 303 11.65 5.61 -17.62
C VAL A 303 12.92 5.87 -16.78
N GLY A 304 12.92 6.95 -15.99
CA GLY A 304 14.11 7.49 -15.31
C GLY A 304 13.86 7.89 -13.87
N GLY A 305 14.61 8.89 -13.40
CA GLY A 305 14.60 9.31 -12.00
C GLY A 305 13.28 9.90 -11.53
N ASP A 306 12.54 10.57 -12.40
CA ASP A 306 11.25 11.19 -12.06
C ASP A 306 10.18 10.10 -11.82
N GLU A 307 10.13 9.08 -12.67
CA GLU A 307 9.22 7.95 -12.50
C GLU A 307 9.59 7.11 -11.26
N ALA A 308 10.88 6.99 -10.93
CA ALA A 308 11.30 6.36 -9.69
C ALA A 308 10.83 7.15 -8.46
N ARG A 309 10.87 8.49 -8.53
CA ARG A 309 10.31 9.36 -7.49
C ARG A 309 8.80 9.13 -7.34
N GLU A 310 8.05 9.07 -8.44
CA GLU A 310 6.62 8.79 -8.40
C GLU A 310 6.30 7.41 -7.80
N LEU A 311 7.11 6.38 -8.07
CA LEU A 311 6.97 5.08 -7.42
C LEU A 311 7.20 5.15 -5.90
N LEU A 312 8.22 5.90 -5.45
CA LEU A 312 8.44 6.11 -4.01
C LEU A 312 7.27 6.88 -3.38
N ARG A 313 6.76 7.93 -4.06
CA ARG A 313 5.57 8.67 -3.61
C ARG A 313 4.36 7.75 -3.50
N ALA A 314 4.16 6.86 -4.46
CA ALA A 314 3.07 5.87 -4.47
C ALA A 314 3.11 4.89 -3.28
N ALA A 315 4.28 4.67 -2.69
CA ALA A 315 4.47 3.83 -1.52
C ALA A 315 4.55 4.61 -0.19
N THR A 316 4.60 5.94 -0.21
CA THR A 316 4.86 6.77 0.99
C THR A 316 3.91 7.95 1.12
N ALA A 317 3.99 8.95 0.23
CA ALA A 317 3.25 10.21 0.32
C ALA A 317 1.83 10.12 -0.27
N GLU A 318 1.66 9.47 -1.41
CA GLU A 318 0.36 9.41 -2.09
C GLU A 318 -0.73 8.71 -1.26
N PRO A 319 -0.46 7.61 -0.52
CA PRO A 319 -1.46 7.00 0.36
C PRO A 319 -1.98 7.90 1.48
N LEU A 320 -1.24 8.96 1.88
CA LEU A 320 -1.70 9.94 2.88
C LEU A 320 -2.91 10.75 2.39
N ASN A 321 -3.11 10.84 1.08
CA ASN A 321 -4.28 11.49 0.48
C ASN A 321 -5.55 10.61 0.49
N ILE A 322 -5.42 9.33 0.83
CA ILE A 322 -6.51 8.34 0.85
C ILE A 322 -6.84 7.93 2.29
N PHE A 323 -5.80 7.75 3.10
CA PHE A 323 -5.92 7.20 4.45
C PHE A 323 -5.60 8.27 5.49
N ASP A 324 -6.43 8.37 6.52
CA ASP A 324 -6.15 9.18 7.70
C ASP A 324 -5.07 8.51 8.55
N LEU A 325 -3.81 8.90 8.31
CA LEU A 325 -2.64 8.34 8.99
C LEU A 325 -2.05 9.35 9.99
N PRO A 326 -1.51 8.87 11.13
CA PRO A 326 -1.02 9.72 12.21
C PRO A 326 0.37 10.35 11.93
N TRP A 327 0.75 10.48 10.67
CA TRP A 327 1.96 11.17 10.21
C TRP A 327 1.73 11.84 8.86
N GLY A 328 2.67 12.67 8.45
CA GLY A 328 2.68 13.37 7.17
C GLY A 328 4.02 13.23 6.45
N PRO A 329 4.24 14.04 5.44
CA PRO A 329 5.52 14.15 4.76
C PRO A 329 6.64 14.55 5.74
N LEU A 330 7.89 14.23 5.39
CA LEU A 330 9.07 14.59 6.17
C LEU A 330 9.28 16.11 6.09
N ARG A 331 8.88 16.83 7.12
CA ARG A 331 9.01 18.29 7.23
C ARG A 331 9.04 18.75 8.68
N GLU A 332 9.57 19.95 8.93
CA GLU A 332 9.53 20.56 10.26
C GLU A 332 8.09 20.68 10.78
N GLY A 333 7.91 20.43 12.09
CA GLY A 333 6.61 20.41 12.76
C GLY A 333 5.78 19.14 12.56
N ALA A 334 6.11 18.27 11.60
CA ALA A 334 5.40 17.00 11.38
C ALA A 334 5.68 15.99 12.51
N PRO A 335 4.80 14.99 12.72
CA PRO A 335 5.10 13.87 13.60
C PRO A 335 6.40 13.18 13.17
N ALA A 336 7.29 12.91 14.14
CA ALA A 336 8.57 12.25 13.87
C ALA A 336 8.35 10.76 13.62
N THR A 337 7.90 10.45 12.40
CA THR A 337 7.63 9.10 11.90
C THR A 337 8.32 8.94 10.55
N PHE A 338 9.44 8.20 10.53
CA PHE A 338 10.29 8.03 9.36
C PHE A 338 11.20 6.81 9.49
N LEU A 339 11.77 6.39 8.39
CA LEU A 339 12.76 5.31 8.32
C LEU A 339 14.16 5.88 8.18
N VAL A 340 15.14 5.18 8.75
CA VAL A 340 16.56 5.40 8.49
C VAL A 340 17.11 4.17 7.81
N LEU A 341 17.53 4.32 6.55
CA LEU A 341 18.16 3.26 5.79
C LEU A 341 19.68 3.42 5.86
N ALA A 342 20.38 2.35 6.24
CA ALA A 342 21.82 2.31 6.18
C ALA A 342 22.30 2.33 4.73
N ARG A 343 23.33 3.12 4.46
CA ARG A 343 23.98 3.16 3.14
C ARG A 343 24.99 2.00 3.04
N GLU A 344 24.47 0.79 2.93
CA GLU A 344 25.26 -0.40 2.68
C GLU A 344 25.78 -0.43 1.22
N HIS A 345 26.55 -1.49 0.88
CA HIS A 345 27.17 -1.61 -0.45
C HIS A 345 26.17 -1.46 -1.60
N ASN A 346 24.96 -2.01 -1.47
CA ASN A 346 23.91 -1.91 -2.49
C ASN A 346 23.41 -0.47 -2.71
N LEU A 347 23.56 0.42 -1.73
CA LEU A 347 23.15 1.83 -1.78
C LEU A 347 24.35 2.81 -1.84
N ALA A 348 25.56 2.30 -1.98
CA ALA A 348 26.75 3.12 -2.19
C ALA A 348 26.85 3.59 -3.65
N GLY A 349 27.39 4.79 -3.88
CA GLY A 349 27.69 5.30 -5.22
C GLY A 349 26.49 5.53 -6.14
N LEU A 350 25.30 5.71 -5.60
CA LEU A 350 24.09 5.97 -6.40
C LEU A 350 24.25 7.24 -7.23
N LYS A 351 23.87 7.17 -8.52
CA LYS A 351 23.81 8.33 -9.42
C LYS A 351 22.48 9.06 -9.35
N ASN A 352 21.42 8.36 -8.99
CA ASN A 352 20.09 8.91 -8.72
C ASN A 352 19.56 8.25 -7.45
N VAL A 353 19.17 9.06 -6.46
CA VAL A 353 18.75 8.58 -5.14
C VAL A 353 17.43 7.82 -5.24
N HIS A 354 16.43 8.36 -5.93
CA HIS A 354 15.10 7.74 -6.05
C HIS A 354 15.20 6.39 -6.77
N ALA A 355 15.84 6.35 -7.95
CA ALA A 355 16.02 5.11 -8.70
C ALA A 355 16.85 4.07 -7.93
N GLY A 356 17.85 4.53 -7.16
CA GLY A 356 18.65 3.67 -6.30
C GLY A 356 17.83 3.05 -5.18
N LEU A 357 17.01 3.84 -4.49
CA LEU A 357 16.14 3.35 -3.43
C LEU A 357 15.07 2.39 -3.97
N VAL A 358 14.40 2.73 -5.06
CA VAL A 358 13.37 1.88 -5.69
C VAL A 358 13.93 0.53 -6.12
N ASN A 359 15.09 0.51 -6.77
CA ASN A 359 15.60 -0.69 -7.41
C ASN A 359 16.54 -1.52 -6.53
N ARG A 360 17.18 -0.92 -5.52
CA ARG A 360 18.29 -1.56 -4.80
C ARG A 360 18.08 -1.66 -3.29
N ALA A 361 17.25 -0.81 -2.69
CA ALA A 361 17.01 -0.89 -1.25
C ALA A 361 16.23 -2.17 -0.90
N ARG A 362 16.47 -2.67 0.29
CA ARG A 362 15.89 -3.91 0.84
C ARG A 362 15.56 -3.72 2.30
N ALA A 363 14.79 -4.64 2.87
CA ALA A 363 14.40 -4.60 4.28
C ALA A 363 15.59 -4.55 5.24
N ASP A 364 16.69 -5.21 4.90
CA ASP A 364 17.93 -5.22 5.70
C ASP A 364 18.67 -3.88 5.72
N ASN A 365 18.36 -2.95 4.82
CA ASN A 365 18.86 -1.57 4.91
C ASN A 365 18.15 -0.75 6.01
N VAL A 366 16.97 -1.16 6.51
CA VAL A 366 16.26 -0.43 7.56
C VAL A 366 17.00 -0.61 8.89
N SER A 367 17.80 0.38 9.26
CA SER A 367 18.59 0.35 10.49
C SER A 367 17.85 0.90 11.71
N MET A 368 16.95 1.86 11.47
CA MET A 368 16.11 2.45 12.53
C MET A 368 14.74 2.86 11.97
N ILE A 369 13.76 2.80 12.85
CA ILE A 369 12.42 3.33 12.61
C ILE A 369 12.12 4.34 13.71
N PHE A 370 11.66 5.52 13.30
CA PHE A 370 11.02 6.47 14.21
C PHE A 370 9.51 6.37 14.03
N ALA A 371 8.79 6.16 15.11
CA ALA A 371 7.34 6.14 15.14
C ALA A 371 6.86 7.08 16.25
N ASN A 372 6.29 8.21 15.87
CA ASN A 372 5.85 9.26 16.79
C ASN A 372 6.94 9.67 17.81
N GLY A 373 8.17 9.87 17.32
CA GLY A 373 9.34 10.24 18.09
C GLY A 373 10.04 9.11 18.86
N LYS A 374 9.42 7.95 18.98
CA LYS A 374 10.04 6.76 19.57
C LYS A 374 10.93 6.07 18.55
N ARG A 375 12.19 5.88 18.92
CA ARG A 375 13.19 5.21 18.08
C ARG A 375 13.25 3.72 18.36
N PHE A 376 13.15 2.93 17.28
CA PHE A 376 13.38 1.50 17.26
C PHE A 376 14.63 1.21 16.44
N LYS A 377 15.64 0.59 17.06
CA LYS A 377 16.81 0.06 16.35
C LYS A 377 16.45 -1.34 15.86
N LEU A 378 16.72 -1.60 14.59
CA LEU A 378 16.65 -2.93 14.02
C LEU A 378 18.06 -3.50 14.01
N SER A 379 18.22 -4.71 14.54
CA SER A 379 19.49 -5.44 14.42
C SER A 379 19.65 -5.90 12.97
N SER A 380 20.74 -5.51 12.34
CA SER A 380 21.22 -6.10 11.10
C SER A 380 21.54 -7.58 11.32
#